data_477f73e8372bf26f658eb35c61b6a5f2
#
_entry.id   477f73e8372bf26f658eb35c61b6a5f2
#
_cell.length_a   1.000
_cell.length_b   1.000
_cell.length_c   1.000
_cell.angle_alpha   90.00
_cell.angle_beta   90.00
_cell.angle_gamma   90.00
#
_symmetry.space_group_name_H-M   'P 1'
#
loop_
_entity.id
_entity.type
_entity.pdbx_description
1 polymer ?
#
loop_
_entity_poly.entity_id
_entity_poly.type
_entity_poly.pdbx_seq_one_letter_code
_entity_poly.pdbx_strand_id
1 'polypeptide(L)'
;MPKINILCKASVVEGLGHLIRQIHIAGELRKQNADIIFYIPRFPTAEDILKKHNFTYSTVDNFDSAPIAMRDETDATILDIQDTPSSLIKNLRIQSDKIVSFEDHGEGRNQVDLLVDCNLNPGESKTISSKTK
;
A
#
# COMPACT_ATOMS: atom_id res chain seq x y z
N MET A 1 3.72 -0.43 -19.24
CA MET A 1 4.19 0.08 -17.95
C MET A 1 3.12 -0.17 -16.90
N PRO A 2 3.36 -1.05 -15.95
CA PRO A 2 2.37 -1.33 -14.91
C PRO A 2 2.08 -0.08 -14.07
N LYS A 3 0.82 0.14 -13.76
CA LYS A 3 0.38 1.24 -12.91
C LYS A 3 0.10 0.69 -11.52
N ILE A 4 0.79 1.22 -10.52
CA ILE A 4 0.69 0.74 -9.14
C ILE A 4 0.39 1.90 -8.21
N ASN A 5 -0.65 1.75 -7.41
CA ASN A 5 -0.96 2.69 -6.34
C ASN A 5 -0.51 2.08 -5.02
N ILE A 6 0.07 2.90 -4.15
CA ILE A 6 0.49 2.46 -2.82
C ILE A 6 -0.20 3.33 -1.78
N LEU A 7 -1.02 2.73 -0.94
CA LEU A 7 -1.62 3.37 0.22
C LEU A 7 -0.79 2.98 1.43
N CYS A 8 -0.21 3.96 2.10
CA CYS A 8 0.74 3.69 3.17
C CYS A 8 0.51 4.66 4.31
N LYS A 9 0.40 4.15 5.53
CA LYS A 9 0.24 5.03 6.68
C LYS A 9 1.58 5.57 7.12
N ALA A 10 1.55 6.81 7.59
CA ALA A 10 2.71 7.47 8.18
C ALA A 10 2.19 8.63 9.02
N SER A 11 2.67 8.77 10.23
CA SER A 11 2.26 9.85 11.12
C SER A 11 3.26 10.00 12.24
N VAL A 12 3.12 11.07 13.02
CA VAL A 12 3.96 11.29 14.20
C VAL A 12 3.82 10.10 15.16
N VAL A 13 2.59 9.59 15.33
CA VAL A 13 2.33 8.49 16.27
C VAL A 13 2.83 7.16 15.73
N GLU A 14 2.54 6.89 14.47
CA GLU A 14 2.87 5.59 13.85
C GLU A 14 4.32 5.51 13.36
N GLY A 15 4.94 6.67 13.16
CA GLY A 15 6.28 6.72 12.62
C GLY A 15 6.34 6.55 11.12
N LEU A 16 7.53 6.24 10.62
CA LEU A 16 7.82 6.18 9.20
C LEU A 16 8.15 4.78 8.70
N GLY A 17 8.07 3.76 9.56
CA GLY A 17 8.49 2.40 9.20
C GLY A 17 7.78 1.84 7.98
N HIS A 18 6.46 2.02 7.92
CA HIS A 18 5.67 1.54 6.78
C HIS A 18 6.09 2.23 5.50
N LEU A 19 6.28 3.55 5.57
CA LEU A 19 6.67 4.32 4.40
C LEU A 19 8.05 3.90 3.89
N ILE A 20 9.02 3.76 4.78
CA ILE A 20 10.38 3.37 4.38
C ILE A 20 10.36 2.01 3.71
N ARG A 21 9.60 1.05 4.26
CA ARG A 21 9.46 -0.26 3.66
C ARG A 21 8.90 -0.16 2.24
N GLN A 22 7.85 0.63 2.07
CA GLN A 22 7.23 0.76 0.76
C GLN A 22 8.09 1.52 -0.23
N ILE A 23 8.91 2.45 0.23
CA ILE A 23 9.87 3.13 -0.65
C ILE A 23 10.90 2.14 -1.20
N HIS A 24 11.38 1.21 -0.38
CA HIS A 24 12.30 0.18 -0.86
C HIS A 24 11.63 -0.71 -1.91
N ILE A 25 10.41 -1.13 -1.64
CA ILE A 25 9.64 -1.97 -2.58
C ILE A 25 9.39 -1.20 -3.88
N ALA A 26 8.94 0.04 -3.75
CA ALA A 26 8.65 0.89 -4.91
C ALA A 26 9.90 1.13 -5.75
N GLY A 27 11.05 1.27 -5.10
CA GLY A 27 12.32 1.42 -5.81
C GLY A 27 12.62 0.23 -6.71
N GLU A 28 12.37 -0.97 -6.22
CA GLU A 28 12.58 -2.18 -7.02
C GLU A 28 11.56 -2.28 -8.15
N LEU A 29 10.31 -1.94 -7.87
CA LEU A 29 9.27 -1.95 -8.91
C LEU A 29 9.56 -0.92 -9.99
N ARG A 30 10.06 0.25 -9.60
CA ARG A 30 10.40 1.31 -10.56
C ARG A 30 11.52 0.87 -11.51
N LYS A 31 12.46 0.06 -11.01
CA LYS A 31 13.52 -0.51 -11.86
C LYS A 31 12.93 -1.42 -12.94
N GLN A 32 11.74 -1.94 -12.72
CA GLN A 32 11.03 -2.77 -13.67
C GLN A 32 9.98 -1.99 -14.46
N ASN A 33 10.15 -0.68 -14.53
CA ASN A 33 9.30 0.24 -15.30
C ASN A 33 7.88 0.40 -14.75
N ALA A 34 7.67 0.20 -13.45
CA ALA A 34 6.38 0.47 -12.87
C ALA A 34 6.15 1.97 -12.72
N ASP A 35 4.92 2.40 -12.95
CA ASP A 35 4.47 3.77 -12.76
C ASP A 35 3.75 3.82 -11.41
N ILE A 36 4.37 4.45 -10.41
CA ILE A 36 3.96 4.36 -9.02
C ILE A 36 3.46 5.71 -8.50
N ILE A 37 2.31 5.69 -7.82
CA ILE A 37 1.83 6.84 -7.06
C ILE A 37 1.56 6.39 -5.64
N PHE A 38 2.10 7.16 -4.68
CA PHE A 38 1.83 6.96 -3.26
C PHE A 38 0.63 7.80 -2.84
N TYR A 39 -0.19 7.25 -1.94
CA TYR A 39 -1.29 7.97 -1.30
C TYR A 39 -1.09 7.84 0.21
N ILE A 40 -0.83 8.95 0.87
CA ILE A 40 -0.46 8.97 2.29
C ILE A 40 -1.29 10.03 3.03
N PRO A 41 -1.43 9.91 4.34
CA PRO A 41 -1.99 11.01 5.14
C PRO A 41 -1.08 12.23 5.02
N ARG A 42 -1.63 13.40 5.25
CA ARG A 42 -0.84 14.62 5.24
C ARG A 42 0.17 14.58 6.39
N PHE A 43 1.43 14.50 6.04
CA PHE A 43 2.50 14.44 7.03
C PHE A 43 3.78 14.98 6.36
N PRO A 44 4.16 16.24 6.63
CA PRO A 44 5.27 16.89 5.91
C PRO A 44 6.56 16.09 5.90
N THR A 45 6.91 15.42 7.00
CA THR A 45 8.11 14.61 7.04
C THR A 45 8.08 13.48 6.01
N ALA A 46 6.94 12.79 5.90
CA ALA A 46 6.77 11.72 4.91
C ALA A 46 6.79 12.28 3.50
N GLU A 47 6.14 13.42 3.30
CA GLU A 47 6.09 14.05 1.98
C GLU A 47 7.48 14.45 1.51
N ASP A 48 8.31 14.98 2.42
CA ASP A 48 9.69 15.35 2.09
C ASP A 48 10.52 14.14 1.67
N ILE A 49 10.31 13.01 2.35
CA ILE A 49 11.02 11.77 2.01
C ILE A 49 10.64 11.31 0.61
N LEU A 50 9.34 11.32 0.29
CA LEU A 50 8.89 10.93 -1.05
C LEU A 50 9.44 11.84 -2.14
N LYS A 51 9.46 13.15 -1.88
CA LYS A 51 10.06 14.13 -2.81
C LYS A 51 11.53 13.84 -3.02
N LYS A 52 12.25 13.57 -1.94
CA LYS A 52 13.69 13.30 -2.00
C LYS A 52 14.00 12.08 -2.86
N HIS A 53 13.13 11.09 -2.84
CA HIS A 53 13.29 9.87 -3.63
C HIS A 53 12.62 9.95 -5.01
N ASN A 54 12.08 11.11 -5.35
CA ASN A 54 11.45 11.37 -6.65
C ASN A 54 10.23 10.49 -6.92
N PHE A 55 9.45 10.21 -5.89
CA PHE A 55 8.19 9.51 -6.05
C PHE A 55 7.03 10.49 -6.14
N THR A 56 6.12 10.20 -7.05
CA THR A 56 4.86 10.92 -7.16
C THR A 56 3.95 10.51 -6.00
N TYR A 57 3.33 11.48 -5.36
CA TYR A 57 2.43 11.18 -4.25
C TYR A 57 1.28 12.18 -4.19
N SER A 58 0.24 11.79 -3.48
CA SER A 58 -0.88 12.66 -3.16
C SER A 58 -1.26 12.40 -1.70
N THR A 59 -1.80 13.40 -1.02
CA THR A 59 -2.25 13.22 0.35
C THR A 59 -3.75 12.91 0.38
N VAL A 60 -4.17 12.13 1.38
CA VAL A 60 -5.57 11.76 1.58
C VAL A 60 -5.97 12.09 3.01
N ASP A 61 -7.24 12.43 3.22
CA ASP A 61 -7.73 12.74 4.56
C ASP A 61 -7.89 11.48 5.39
N ASN A 62 -8.33 10.40 4.76
CA ASN A 62 -8.40 9.09 5.39
C ASN A 62 -8.37 8.04 4.28
N PHE A 63 -8.11 6.78 4.67
CA PHE A 63 -7.98 5.72 3.67
C PHE A 63 -9.33 5.26 3.13
N ASP A 64 -10.41 5.37 3.90
CA ASP A 64 -11.72 4.94 3.44
C ASP A 64 -12.19 5.75 2.24
N SER A 65 -11.89 7.04 2.21
CA SER A 65 -12.27 7.90 1.08
C SER A 65 -11.19 8.01 0.02
N ALA A 66 -10.03 7.40 0.24
CA ALA A 66 -8.91 7.50 -0.69
C ALA A 66 -9.27 7.08 -2.12
N PRO A 67 -10.05 6.01 -2.35
CA PRO A 67 -10.36 5.60 -3.73
C PRO A 67 -10.95 6.70 -4.61
N ILE A 68 -11.68 7.64 -4.02
CA ILE A 68 -12.27 8.75 -4.78
C ILE A 68 -11.19 9.63 -5.40
N ALA A 69 -10.09 9.84 -4.70
CA ALA A 69 -9.00 10.70 -5.13
C ALA A 69 -7.91 9.96 -5.89
N MET A 70 -7.94 8.63 -5.89
CA MET A 70 -6.92 7.84 -6.54
C MET A 70 -7.19 7.69 -8.03
N ARG A 71 -6.10 7.49 -8.80
CA ARG A 71 -6.27 7.23 -10.22
C ARG A 71 -6.98 5.89 -10.42
N ASP A 72 -7.75 5.82 -11.49
CA ASP A 72 -8.48 4.62 -11.88
C ASP A 72 -7.61 3.68 -12.71
N GLU A 73 -8.09 2.46 -12.87
CA GLU A 73 -7.53 1.48 -13.82
C GLU A 73 -6.05 1.22 -13.55
N THR A 74 -5.76 0.76 -12.33
CA THR A 74 -4.40 0.36 -11.99
C THR A 74 -4.26 -1.15 -12.06
N ASP A 75 -3.04 -1.60 -12.35
CA ASP A 75 -2.73 -3.02 -12.36
C ASP A 75 -2.71 -3.60 -10.95
N ALA A 76 -2.23 -2.82 -9.99
CA ALA A 76 -2.16 -3.27 -8.60
C ALA A 76 -2.27 -2.11 -7.64
N THR A 77 -2.83 -2.40 -6.47
CA THR A 77 -2.82 -1.48 -5.32
C THR A 77 -2.17 -2.21 -4.16
N ILE A 78 -1.18 -1.56 -3.57
CA ILE A 78 -0.48 -2.09 -2.39
C ILE A 78 -1.00 -1.34 -1.17
N LEU A 79 -1.38 -2.07 -0.13
CA LEU A 79 -1.87 -1.53 1.11
C LEU A 79 -0.88 -1.80 2.23
N ASP A 80 -0.43 -0.75 2.88
CA ASP A 80 0.41 -0.87 4.08
C ASP A 80 -0.18 0.04 5.14
N ILE A 81 -1.41 -0.26 5.55
CA ILE A 81 -2.19 0.55 6.48
C ILE A 81 -2.58 -0.21 7.73
N GLN A 82 -2.23 -1.49 7.80
CA GLN A 82 -2.33 -2.35 8.97
C GLN A 82 -3.74 -2.83 9.33
N ASP A 83 -4.76 -2.02 9.07
CA ASP A 83 -6.13 -2.36 9.42
C ASP A 83 -7.04 -1.96 8.25
N THR A 84 -7.21 -2.89 7.31
CA THR A 84 -7.96 -2.62 6.09
C THR A 84 -9.40 -3.11 6.24
N PRO A 85 -10.39 -2.21 6.19
CA PRO A 85 -11.78 -2.63 6.24
C PRO A 85 -12.23 -3.25 4.92
N SER A 86 -13.22 -4.14 5.00
CA SER A 86 -13.76 -4.80 3.80
C SER A 86 -14.33 -3.81 2.79
N SER A 87 -14.92 -2.71 3.28
CA SER A 87 -15.49 -1.70 2.39
C SER A 87 -14.43 -1.05 1.50
N LEU A 88 -13.22 -0.85 2.04
CA LEU A 88 -12.14 -0.29 1.26
C LEU A 88 -11.73 -1.25 0.13
N ILE A 89 -11.65 -2.55 0.43
CA ILE A 89 -11.30 -3.54 -0.59
C ILE A 89 -12.32 -3.53 -1.72
N LYS A 90 -13.60 -3.46 -1.41
CA LYS A 90 -14.65 -3.43 -2.43
C LYS A 90 -14.45 -2.25 -3.38
N ASN A 91 -14.15 -1.08 -2.82
CA ASN A 91 -13.94 0.11 -3.63
C ASN A 91 -12.67 0.02 -4.47
N LEU A 92 -11.61 -0.53 -3.90
CA LEU A 92 -10.35 -0.69 -4.63
C LEU A 92 -10.48 -1.70 -5.77
N ARG A 93 -11.31 -2.72 -5.62
CA ARG A 93 -11.53 -3.70 -6.68
C ARG A 93 -12.09 -3.08 -7.97
N ILE A 94 -12.81 -1.98 -7.83
CA ILE A 94 -13.33 -1.28 -9.00
C ILE A 94 -12.22 -0.64 -9.80
N GLN A 95 -11.15 -0.22 -9.12
CA GLN A 95 -10.06 0.55 -9.72
C GLN A 95 -8.80 -0.26 -9.99
N SER A 96 -8.68 -1.42 -9.37
CA SER A 96 -7.41 -2.14 -9.38
C SER A 96 -7.61 -3.61 -9.67
N ASP A 97 -6.77 -4.15 -10.54
CA ASP A 97 -6.84 -5.55 -10.92
C ASP A 97 -6.40 -6.46 -9.77
N LYS A 98 -5.31 -6.12 -9.12
CA LYS A 98 -4.77 -6.90 -8.01
C LYS A 98 -4.63 -6.04 -6.76
N ILE A 99 -4.81 -6.65 -5.59
CA ILE A 99 -4.64 -5.97 -4.31
C ILE A 99 -3.69 -6.79 -3.44
N VAL A 100 -2.66 -6.11 -2.93
CA VAL A 100 -1.65 -6.69 -2.05
C VAL A 100 -1.69 -5.94 -0.73
N SER A 101 -1.73 -6.66 0.39
CA SER A 101 -1.72 -6.01 1.70
C SER A 101 -0.57 -6.53 2.56
N PHE A 102 0.04 -5.63 3.33
CA PHE A 102 1.17 -5.92 4.20
C PHE A 102 0.74 -5.92 5.66
N GLU A 103 1.00 -7.03 6.37
CA GLU A 103 0.82 -7.14 7.84
C GLU A 103 -0.55 -6.66 8.30
N ASP A 104 -1.57 -7.06 7.60
CA ASP A 104 -2.91 -6.52 7.80
C ASP A 104 -3.67 -7.34 8.84
N HIS A 105 -4.30 -6.65 9.80
CA HIS A 105 -5.12 -7.25 10.85
C HIS A 105 -6.60 -6.95 10.65
N GLY A 106 -6.96 -6.22 9.60
CA GLY A 106 -8.33 -5.82 9.35
C GLY A 106 -9.18 -6.89 8.71
N GLU A 107 -10.48 -6.61 8.63
CA GLU A 107 -11.45 -7.53 8.03
C GLU A 107 -11.13 -7.79 6.56
N GLY A 108 -10.60 -6.80 5.87
CA GLY A 108 -10.33 -6.91 4.44
C GLY A 108 -9.17 -7.82 4.09
N ARG A 109 -8.37 -8.25 5.08
CA ARG A 109 -7.17 -9.04 4.80
C ARG A 109 -7.46 -10.35 4.08
N ASN A 110 -8.65 -10.88 4.23
CA ASN A 110 -9.04 -12.14 3.59
C ASN A 110 -9.57 -11.93 2.18
N GLN A 111 -9.69 -10.70 1.73
CA GLN A 111 -10.27 -10.36 0.44
C GLN A 111 -9.23 -9.82 -0.55
N VAL A 112 -7.97 -9.79 -0.15
CA VAL A 112 -6.89 -9.35 -1.04
C VAL A 112 -6.35 -10.54 -1.82
N ASP A 113 -5.60 -10.25 -2.87
CA ASP A 113 -5.00 -11.29 -3.71
C ASP A 113 -3.73 -11.86 -3.09
N LEU A 114 -3.00 -11.03 -2.34
CA LEU A 114 -1.77 -11.43 -1.69
C LEU A 114 -1.65 -10.72 -0.35
N LEU A 115 -1.46 -11.49 0.70
CA LEU A 115 -1.20 -10.94 2.03
C LEU A 115 0.25 -11.25 2.39
N VAL A 116 1.03 -10.21 2.66
CA VAL A 116 2.44 -10.33 3.03
C VAL A 116 2.55 -10.11 4.53
N ASP A 117 3.09 -11.09 5.23
CA ASP A 117 3.32 -11.00 6.67
C ASP A 117 4.83 -11.05 6.92
N CYS A 118 5.38 -9.94 7.36
CA CYS A 118 6.81 -9.81 7.60
C CYS A 118 7.18 -9.96 9.08
N ASN A 119 6.19 -10.05 9.97
CA ASN A 119 6.38 -10.14 11.41
C ASN A 119 6.39 -11.59 11.87
N LEU A 120 7.41 -12.32 11.49
CA LEU A 120 7.53 -13.74 11.87
C LEU A 120 8.47 -13.88 13.05
N ASN A 121 8.12 -14.81 13.96
CA ASN A 121 9.01 -15.19 15.03
C ASN A 121 10.15 -16.04 14.50
N PRO A 122 11.29 -16.05 15.18
CA PRO A 122 12.37 -16.96 14.79
C PRO A 122 11.88 -18.41 14.73
N GLY A 123 12.19 -19.08 13.66
CA GLY A 123 11.80 -20.47 13.48
C GLY A 123 10.53 -20.66 12.67
N GLU A 124 9.77 -19.60 12.45
CA GLU A 124 8.59 -19.67 11.59
C GLU A 124 8.99 -19.42 10.14
N SER A 125 8.33 -20.10 9.22
CA SER A 125 8.55 -19.79 7.83
C SER A 125 7.83 -18.49 7.48
N LYS A 126 8.46 -17.73 6.58
CA LYS A 126 7.83 -16.51 6.10
C LYS A 126 6.54 -16.87 5.37
N THR A 127 5.47 -16.22 5.76
CA THR A 127 4.16 -16.51 5.20
C THR A 127 3.78 -15.48 4.14
N ILE A 128 3.47 -15.99 2.97
CA ILE A 128 2.88 -15.20 1.91
C ILE A 128 1.64 -15.96 1.47
N SER A 129 0.47 -15.37 1.74
CA SER A 129 -0.80 -16.01 1.42
C SER A 129 -1.37 -15.39 0.15
N SER A 130 -1.71 -16.24 -0.79
CA SER A 130 -2.33 -15.80 -2.02
C SER A 130 -3.79 -16.22 -2.01
N LYS A 131 -4.68 -15.28 -2.28
CA LYS A 131 -6.11 -15.55 -2.40
C LYS A 131 -6.46 -15.61 -3.87
N THR A 132 -6.91 -16.76 -4.27
CA THR A 132 -7.36 -16.97 -5.64
C THR A 132 -8.86 -16.75 -5.70
N LYS A 133 -9.30 -15.98 -6.61
CA LYS A 133 -10.71 -15.66 -6.74
C LYS A 133 -11.27 -16.27 -7.99
#